data_4b6ae32c14144d691e91dc1c950cfc29
#
_entry.id   4b6ae32c14144d691e91dc1c950cfc29
#
_cell.length_a   1.000
_cell.length_b   1.000
_cell.length_c   1.000
_cell.angle_alpha   90.00
_cell.angle_beta   90.00
_cell.angle_gamma   90.00
#
_symmetry.space_group_name_H-M   'P 1'
#
loop_
_entity.id
_entity.type
_entity.pdbx_description
1 polymer ?
#
loop_
_entity_poly.entity_id
_entity_poly.type
_entity_poly.pdbx_seq_one_letter_code
_entity_poly.pdbx_strand_id
1 'polypeptide(L)'
;MRRADRQVTDPQEINQIIKTAKVLHLGLFDGNFPYVVPLHYGYEQENGVFVFFLHSAKDGHKLEQIQKNPHVCVELECEVSPIPGGDIPCRYGASFASVIGRGTVEIVGDEAEKIRGLALLMKHQTGRDFEITDQMAASVAIIKIVVPDITAKRRPKP
;
A
#
# COMPACT_ATOMS: atom_id res chain seq x y z
N MET A 1 2.79 0.04 -20.33
CA MET A 1 3.35 -1.15 -19.58
C MET A 1 3.96 -2.14 -20.56
N ARG A 2 5.19 -2.69 -20.31
CA ARG A 2 5.88 -3.58 -21.26
C ARG A 2 5.21 -4.98 -21.41
N ARG A 3 4.65 -5.54 -20.33
CA ARG A 3 3.98 -6.85 -20.32
C ARG A 3 2.47 -6.67 -20.26
N ALA A 4 1.88 -6.26 -21.38
CA ALA A 4 0.45 -6.05 -21.50
C ALA A 4 -0.39 -7.32 -21.24
N ASP A 5 0.19 -8.50 -21.55
CA ASP A 5 -0.38 -9.82 -21.28
C ASP A 5 -0.63 -10.13 -19.81
N ARG A 6 -0.08 -9.32 -18.90
CA ARG A 6 -0.23 -9.47 -17.43
C ARG A 6 -0.94 -8.27 -16.80
N GLN A 7 -1.35 -7.32 -17.61
CA GLN A 7 -2.01 -6.13 -17.10
C GLN A 7 -3.40 -6.47 -16.56
N VAL A 8 -3.70 -5.99 -15.37
CA VAL A 8 -5.03 -6.01 -14.78
C VAL A 8 -5.65 -4.63 -14.97
N THR A 9 -6.81 -4.59 -15.59
CA THR A 9 -7.56 -3.34 -15.86
C THR A 9 -8.94 -3.33 -15.21
N ASP A 10 -9.42 -4.49 -14.75
CA ASP A 10 -10.68 -4.59 -14.04
C ASP A 10 -10.56 -3.96 -12.63
N PRO A 11 -11.35 -2.92 -12.33
CA PRO A 11 -11.33 -2.27 -11.02
C PRO A 11 -11.62 -3.21 -9.85
N GLN A 12 -12.47 -4.22 -10.05
CA GLN A 12 -12.80 -5.20 -9.01
C GLN A 12 -11.60 -6.10 -8.71
N GLU A 13 -10.87 -6.52 -9.73
CA GLU A 13 -9.66 -7.32 -9.58
C GLU A 13 -8.53 -6.50 -8.91
N ILE A 14 -8.36 -5.23 -9.30
CA ILE A 14 -7.41 -4.31 -8.63
C ILE A 14 -7.74 -4.18 -7.14
N ASN A 15 -9.01 -3.93 -6.81
CA ASN A 15 -9.47 -3.85 -5.42
C ASN A 15 -9.22 -5.17 -4.66
N GLN A 16 -9.41 -6.33 -5.32
CA GLN A 16 -9.14 -7.63 -4.71
C GLN A 16 -7.65 -7.83 -4.39
N ILE A 17 -6.74 -7.37 -5.25
CA ILE A 17 -5.29 -7.41 -4.99
C ILE A 17 -4.98 -6.56 -3.75
N ILE A 18 -5.48 -5.32 -3.70
CA ILE A 18 -5.29 -4.41 -2.56
C ILE A 18 -5.88 -5.00 -1.27
N LYS A 19 -7.04 -5.63 -1.35
CA LYS A 19 -7.68 -6.30 -0.21
C LYS A 19 -6.87 -7.48 0.32
N THR A 20 -6.22 -8.22 -0.58
CA THR A 20 -5.49 -9.44 -0.22
C THR A 20 -4.10 -9.15 0.34
N ALA A 21 -3.40 -8.18 -0.23
CA ALA A 21 -2.09 -7.74 0.27
C ALA A 21 -2.20 -7.15 1.69
N LYS A 22 -1.16 -7.32 2.50
CA LYS A 22 -1.11 -6.87 3.91
C LYS A 22 -0.02 -5.86 4.20
N VAL A 23 0.95 -5.76 3.31
CA VAL A 23 2.06 -4.83 3.42
C VAL A 23 2.06 -3.94 2.19
N LEU A 24 2.27 -2.65 2.42
CA LEU A 24 2.50 -1.64 1.41
C LEU A 24 3.93 -1.15 1.55
N HIS A 25 4.68 -1.16 0.45
CA HIS A 25 6.00 -0.56 0.37
C HIS A 25 5.85 0.91 -0.04
N LEU A 26 6.13 1.79 0.90
CA LEU A 26 6.10 3.23 0.68
C LEU A 26 7.45 3.70 0.16
N GLY A 27 7.49 4.12 -1.09
CA GLY A 27 8.66 4.71 -1.74
C GLY A 27 8.67 6.23 -1.58
N LEU A 28 9.70 6.73 -0.91
CA LEU A 28 10.02 8.13 -0.65
C LEU A 28 11.34 8.50 -1.32
N PHE A 29 11.69 9.78 -1.31
CA PHE A 29 12.99 10.25 -1.75
C PHE A 29 13.60 11.15 -0.68
N ASP A 30 14.80 10.79 -0.18
CA ASP A 30 15.44 11.51 0.92
C ASP A 30 16.35 12.68 0.47
N GLY A 31 16.35 12.98 -0.82
CA GLY A 31 17.21 13.99 -1.43
C GLY A 31 18.44 13.41 -2.11
N ASN A 32 18.91 12.24 -1.71
CA ASN A 32 20.05 11.52 -2.25
C ASN A 32 19.68 10.16 -2.84
N PHE A 33 18.87 9.37 -2.09
CA PHE A 33 18.50 8.02 -2.45
C PHE A 33 16.99 7.82 -2.42
N PRO A 34 16.45 6.91 -3.26
CA PRO A 34 15.14 6.33 -3.00
C PRO A 34 15.14 5.64 -1.63
N TYR A 35 14.13 5.96 -0.82
CA TYR A 35 13.94 5.38 0.50
C TYR A 35 12.64 4.61 0.55
N VAL A 36 12.68 3.31 0.87
CA VAL A 36 11.51 2.44 0.85
C VAL A 36 11.29 1.83 2.23
N VAL A 37 10.05 1.90 2.72
CA VAL A 37 9.67 1.30 4.00
C VAL A 37 8.43 0.41 3.85
N PRO A 38 8.45 -0.84 4.38
CA PRO A 38 7.28 -1.68 4.45
C PRO A 38 6.39 -1.26 5.63
N LEU A 39 5.09 -1.12 5.38
CA LEU A 39 4.11 -0.70 6.38
C LEU A 39 2.80 -1.48 6.24
N HIS A 40 2.16 -1.79 7.36
CA HIS A 40 0.77 -2.22 7.35
C HIS A 40 -0.14 -1.04 7.00
N TYR A 41 -1.25 -1.31 6.34
CA TYR A 41 -2.18 -0.29 5.88
C TYR A 41 -3.63 -0.69 6.07
N GLY A 42 -4.50 0.32 6.13
CA GLY A 42 -5.89 0.25 5.78
C GLY A 42 -6.14 1.06 4.52
N TYR A 43 -7.30 0.90 3.89
CA TYR A 43 -7.63 1.67 2.71
C TYR A 43 -9.14 1.85 2.55
N GLU A 44 -9.48 2.83 1.74
CA GLU A 44 -10.82 3.03 1.20
C GLU A 44 -10.72 3.48 -0.26
N GLN A 45 -11.83 3.51 -0.95
CA GLN A 45 -11.91 4.00 -2.32
C GLN A 45 -12.95 5.12 -2.40
N GLU A 46 -12.52 6.30 -2.79
CA GLU A 46 -13.36 7.47 -2.98
C GLU A 46 -13.37 7.88 -4.45
N ASN A 47 -14.54 7.85 -5.10
CA ASN A 47 -14.69 8.23 -6.51
C ASN A 47 -13.70 7.54 -7.48
N GLY A 48 -13.36 6.30 -7.22
CA GLY A 48 -12.40 5.53 -8.02
C GLY A 48 -10.93 5.72 -7.64
N VAL A 49 -10.64 6.65 -6.73
CA VAL A 49 -9.28 6.91 -6.21
C VAL A 49 -9.06 6.10 -4.94
N PHE A 50 -7.93 5.43 -4.83
CA PHE A 50 -7.55 4.72 -3.61
C PHE A 50 -6.88 5.65 -2.61
N VAL A 51 -7.34 5.57 -1.36
CA VAL A 51 -6.78 6.29 -0.22
C VAL A 51 -6.28 5.26 0.79
N PHE A 52 -4.99 5.31 1.10
CA PHE A 52 -4.35 4.42 2.06
C PHE A 52 -4.05 5.16 3.36
N PHE A 53 -4.25 4.44 4.48
CA PHE A 53 -3.91 4.92 5.81
C PHE A 53 -2.88 4.00 6.45
N LEU A 54 -1.79 4.59 6.93
CA LEU A 54 -0.71 3.89 7.60
C LEU A 54 -0.47 4.53 8.96
N HIS A 55 0.13 3.79 9.89
CA HIS A 55 0.54 4.35 11.17
C HIS A 55 2.06 4.31 11.35
N SER A 56 2.57 5.20 12.18
CA SER A 56 3.99 5.34 12.47
C SER A 56 4.19 5.87 13.90
N ALA A 57 5.40 5.76 14.43
CA ALA A 57 5.83 6.61 15.53
C ALA A 57 5.67 8.10 15.15
N LYS A 58 5.59 8.98 16.15
CA LYS A 58 5.35 10.42 15.95
C LYS A 58 6.53 11.18 15.39
N ASP A 59 7.69 10.56 15.33
CA ASP A 59 8.93 11.11 14.83
C ASP A 59 9.68 10.06 13.97
N GLY A 60 10.73 10.51 13.31
CA GLY A 60 11.61 9.66 12.53
C GLY A 60 11.72 10.06 11.07
N HIS A 61 12.76 9.50 10.43
CA HIS A 61 13.21 9.87 9.08
C HIS A 61 12.08 9.87 8.03
N LYS A 62 11.21 8.88 8.07
CA LYS A 62 10.05 8.78 7.18
C LYS A 62 9.16 10.03 7.23
N LEU A 63 8.81 10.50 8.43
CA LEU A 63 7.96 11.68 8.59
C LEU A 63 8.65 12.96 8.14
N GLU A 64 9.95 13.07 8.40
CA GLU A 64 10.76 14.20 7.90
C GLU A 64 10.77 14.27 6.36
N GLN A 65 10.86 13.11 5.68
CA GLN A 65 10.84 13.08 4.23
C GLN A 65 9.46 13.42 3.66
N ILE A 66 8.39 12.94 4.28
CA ILE A 66 7.00 13.29 3.92
C ILE A 66 6.77 14.81 3.99
N GLN A 67 7.29 15.46 5.03
CA GLN A 67 7.18 16.92 5.17
C GLN A 67 7.95 17.70 4.09
N LYS A 68 9.06 17.15 3.59
CA LYS A 68 9.90 17.78 2.56
C LYS A 68 9.36 17.55 1.15
N ASN A 69 8.80 16.38 0.89
CA ASN A 69 8.30 16.00 -0.43
C ASN A 69 7.05 15.13 -0.29
N PRO A 70 5.88 15.64 -0.70
CA PRO A 70 4.63 14.89 -0.61
C PRO A 70 4.45 13.86 -1.74
N HIS A 71 5.32 13.79 -2.73
CA HIS A 71 5.19 12.84 -3.84
C HIS A 71 5.76 11.48 -3.47
N VAL A 72 4.94 10.45 -3.62
CA VAL A 72 5.29 9.07 -3.25
C VAL A 72 4.94 8.07 -4.33
N CYS A 73 5.59 6.93 -4.24
CA CYS A 73 5.21 5.71 -4.95
C CYS A 73 4.80 4.66 -3.92
N VAL A 74 3.71 3.95 -4.18
CA VAL A 74 3.30 2.81 -3.38
C VAL A 74 3.41 1.54 -4.21
N GLU A 75 3.82 0.47 -3.58
CA GLU A 75 3.83 -0.87 -4.16
C GLU A 75 3.28 -1.83 -3.12
N LEU A 76 2.46 -2.78 -3.57
CA LEU A 76 1.98 -3.89 -2.77
C LEU A 76 1.85 -5.14 -3.64
N GLU A 77 2.06 -6.31 -3.02
CA GLU A 77 1.98 -7.59 -3.70
C GLU A 77 1.31 -8.67 -2.86
N CYS A 78 0.75 -9.63 -3.54
CA CYS A 78 0.18 -10.84 -2.95
C CYS A 78 0.30 -12.03 -3.92
N GLU A 79 -0.12 -13.21 -3.46
CA GLU A 79 -0.14 -14.45 -4.26
C GLU A 79 1.24 -14.85 -4.81
N VAL A 80 2.32 -14.42 -4.15
CA VAL A 80 3.68 -14.74 -4.56
C VAL A 80 4.00 -16.21 -4.26
N SER A 81 4.29 -16.97 -5.32
CA SER A 81 4.63 -18.39 -5.19
C SER A 81 5.55 -18.83 -6.34
N PRO A 82 6.55 -19.68 -6.11
CA PRO A 82 7.39 -20.18 -7.17
C PRO A 82 6.59 -21.06 -8.15
N ILE A 83 6.97 -20.97 -9.43
CA ILE A 83 6.51 -21.85 -10.50
C ILE A 83 7.71 -22.71 -10.90
N PRO A 84 7.67 -24.04 -10.63
CA PRO A 84 8.79 -24.92 -10.95
C PRO A 84 8.98 -25.08 -12.45
N GLY A 85 10.22 -25.20 -12.90
CA GLY A 85 10.62 -25.37 -14.30
C GLY A 85 11.17 -26.78 -14.63
N GLY A 86 11.09 -27.73 -13.68
CA GLY A 86 11.74 -29.07 -13.82
C GLY A 86 13.26 -28.92 -13.92
N ASP A 87 13.88 -29.64 -14.80
CA ASP A 87 15.35 -29.65 -15.01
C ASP A 87 15.85 -28.45 -15.84
N ILE A 88 14.95 -27.54 -16.22
CA ILE A 88 15.29 -26.40 -17.09
C ILE A 88 15.19 -25.09 -16.31
N PRO A 89 16.33 -24.50 -15.89
CA PRO A 89 16.33 -23.29 -15.03
C PRO A 89 15.55 -22.10 -15.61
N CYS A 90 15.61 -21.86 -16.92
CA CYS A 90 14.92 -20.75 -17.57
C CYS A 90 13.38 -20.89 -17.60
N ARG A 91 12.83 -22.02 -17.22
CA ARG A 91 11.39 -22.25 -17.07
C ARG A 91 10.86 -21.89 -15.68
N TYR A 92 11.74 -21.70 -14.70
CA TYR A 92 11.32 -21.24 -13.38
C TYR A 92 10.73 -19.84 -13.45
N GLY A 93 9.79 -19.58 -12.58
CA GLY A 93 9.14 -18.29 -12.50
C GLY A 93 8.44 -18.10 -11.16
N ALA A 94 7.63 -17.06 -11.07
CA ALA A 94 6.74 -16.86 -9.93
C ALA A 94 5.33 -16.48 -10.41
N SER A 95 4.32 -16.95 -9.70
CA SER A 95 3.00 -16.34 -9.70
C SER A 95 3.03 -15.11 -8.80
N PHE A 96 2.24 -14.13 -9.09
CA PHE A 96 2.10 -12.92 -8.28
C PHE A 96 0.88 -12.09 -8.74
N ALA A 97 0.41 -11.26 -7.84
CA ALA A 97 -0.45 -10.12 -8.15
C ALA A 97 0.13 -8.90 -7.46
N SER A 98 0.27 -7.79 -8.17
CA SER A 98 0.90 -6.57 -7.64
C SER A 98 0.21 -5.31 -8.15
N VAL A 99 0.30 -4.26 -7.34
CA VAL A 99 -0.16 -2.91 -7.67
C VAL A 99 0.99 -1.93 -7.43
N ILE A 100 1.17 -1.02 -8.38
CA ILE A 100 2.05 0.14 -8.22
C ILE A 100 1.21 1.39 -8.44
N GLY A 101 1.29 2.33 -7.51
CA GLY A 101 0.59 3.60 -7.61
C GLY A 101 1.50 4.79 -7.34
N ARG A 102 1.11 5.95 -7.89
CA ARG A 102 1.74 7.24 -7.62
C ARG A 102 0.73 8.16 -7.00
N GLY A 103 1.15 8.91 -6.00
CA GLY A 103 0.24 9.78 -5.28
C GLY A 103 0.91 10.81 -4.42
N THR A 104 0.10 11.41 -3.59
CA THR A 104 0.54 12.38 -2.59
C THR A 104 0.28 11.87 -1.19
N VAL A 105 1.17 12.22 -0.28
CA VAL A 105 1.14 11.81 1.12
C VAL A 105 1.03 13.01 2.03
N GLU A 106 0.31 12.86 3.12
CA GLU A 106 0.25 13.83 4.22
C GLU A 106 0.26 13.14 5.58
N ILE A 107 0.69 13.87 6.60
CA ILE A 107 0.52 13.48 8.01
C ILE A 107 -0.80 14.05 8.48
N VAL A 108 -1.72 13.18 8.88
CA VAL A 108 -3.08 13.57 9.27
C VAL A 108 -3.06 14.37 10.56
N GLY A 109 -3.60 15.58 10.52
CA GLY A 109 -3.74 16.47 11.71
C GLY A 109 -5.09 16.32 12.41
N ASP A 110 -6.17 16.08 11.65
CA ASP A 110 -7.53 15.95 12.16
C ASP A 110 -7.72 14.67 12.99
N GLU A 111 -8.32 14.81 14.18
CA GLU A 111 -8.47 13.71 15.13
C GLU A 111 -9.49 12.65 14.66
N ALA A 112 -10.60 13.10 14.09
CA ALA A 112 -11.63 12.19 13.57
C ALA A 112 -11.09 11.39 12.39
N GLU A 113 -10.29 12.00 11.52
CA GLU A 113 -9.64 11.32 10.41
C GLU A 113 -8.56 10.34 10.88
N LYS A 114 -7.81 10.64 11.95
CA LYS A 114 -6.87 9.69 12.58
C LYS A 114 -7.59 8.44 13.09
N ILE A 115 -8.69 8.63 13.83
CA ILE A 115 -9.51 7.54 14.34
C ILE A 115 -10.02 6.67 13.19
N ARG A 116 -10.57 7.29 12.15
CA ARG A 116 -11.05 6.60 10.94
C ARG A 116 -9.92 5.81 10.26
N GLY A 117 -8.77 6.42 10.06
CA GLY A 117 -7.62 5.77 9.43
C GLY A 117 -7.12 4.55 10.20
N LEU A 118 -7.05 4.63 11.54
CA LEU A 118 -6.70 3.50 12.39
C LEU A 118 -7.77 2.38 12.33
N ALA A 119 -9.05 2.74 12.35
CA ALA A 119 -10.13 1.77 12.25
C ALA A 119 -10.07 0.99 10.92
N LEU A 120 -9.85 1.69 9.80
CA LEU A 120 -9.66 1.09 8.48
C LEU A 120 -8.43 0.16 8.45
N LEU A 121 -7.31 0.58 9.06
CA LEU A 121 -6.10 -0.22 9.15
C LEU A 121 -6.37 -1.51 9.94
N MET A 122 -6.97 -1.40 11.11
CA MET A 122 -7.29 -2.57 11.94
C MET A 122 -8.27 -3.51 11.25
N LYS A 123 -9.30 -2.97 10.59
CA LYS A 123 -10.25 -3.76 9.80
C LYS A 123 -9.56 -4.53 8.69
N HIS A 124 -8.69 -3.87 7.94
CA HIS A 124 -7.96 -4.49 6.84
C HIS A 124 -7.00 -5.58 7.34
N GLN A 125 -6.26 -5.33 8.41
CA GLN A 125 -5.25 -6.27 8.91
C GLN A 125 -5.87 -7.48 9.61
N THR A 126 -6.96 -7.30 10.34
CA THR A 126 -7.53 -8.31 11.24
C THR A 126 -8.89 -8.86 10.81
N GLY A 127 -9.59 -8.17 9.91
CA GLY A 127 -10.97 -8.45 9.53
C GLY A 127 -12.00 -8.02 10.59
N ARG A 128 -11.57 -7.45 11.71
CA ARG A 128 -12.44 -7.06 12.84
C ARG A 128 -12.59 -5.55 12.92
N ASP A 129 -13.74 -5.11 13.41
CA ASP A 129 -13.95 -3.71 13.78
C ASP A 129 -13.48 -3.47 15.23
N PHE A 130 -12.90 -2.29 15.46
CA PHE A 130 -12.44 -1.85 16.76
C PHE A 130 -12.94 -0.44 17.04
N GLU A 131 -13.29 -0.20 18.28
CA GLU A 131 -13.50 1.15 18.78
C GLU A 131 -12.12 1.78 19.04
N ILE A 132 -11.80 2.82 18.29
CA ILE A 132 -10.53 3.55 18.42
C ILE A 132 -10.81 4.80 19.26
N THR A 133 -10.13 4.93 20.40
CA THR A 133 -10.24 6.08 21.27
C THR A 133 -9.31 7.21 20.85
N ASP A 134 -9.61 8.46 21.27
CA ASP A 134 -8.76 9.64 21.04
C ASP A 134 -7.34 9.40 21.56
N GLN A 135 -7.21 8.74 22.72
CA GLN A 135 -5.90 8.41 23.29
C GLN A 135 -5.10 7.46 22.42
N MET A 136 -5.73 6.46 21.80
CA MET A 136 -5.08 5.54 20.85
C MET A 136 -4.63 6.31 19.61
N ALA A 137 -5.49 7.15 19.03
CA ALA A 137 -5.17 7.97 17.87
C ALA A 137 -4.06 8.98 18.16
N ALA A 138 -4.08 9.56 19.37
CA ALA A 138 -3.06 10.49 19.82
C ALA A 138 -1.68 9.83 20.07
N SER A 139 -1.59 8.51 20.24
CA SER A 139 -0.34 7.81 20.52
C SER A 139 0.58 7.63 19.31
N VAL A 140 0.05 7.76 18.08
CA VAL A 140 0.76 7.50 16.83
C VAL A 140 0.60 8.66 15.82
N ALA A 141 1.45 8.69 14.81
CA ALA A 141 1.22 9.48 13.61
C ALA A 141 0.43 8.63 12.60
N ILE A 142 -0.57 9.23 11.96
CA ILE A 142 -1.30 8.65 10.84
C ILE A 142 -0.86 9.32 9.57
N ILE A 143 -0.52 8.49 8.58
CA ILE A 143 -0.08 8.89 7.26
C ILE A 143 -1.19 8.54 6.29
N LYS A 144 -1.68 9.52 5.53
CA LYS A 144 -2.68 9.35 4.48
C LYS A 144 -2.03 9.49 3.12
N ILE A 145 -2.33 8.58 2.21
CA ILE A 145 -1.80 8.59 0.83
C ILE A 145 -2.96 8.55 -0.13
N VAL A 146 -3.07 9.54 -0.99
CA VAL A 146 -4.07 9.60 -2.06
C VAL A 146 -3.40 9.16 -3.37
N VAL A 147 -3.91 8.09 -3.99
CA VAL A 147 -3.29 7.44 -5.15
C VAL A 147 -4.26 7.45 -6.34
N PRO A 148 -4.24 8.49 -7.18
CA PRO A 148 -5.10 8.60 -8.36
C PRO A 148 -4.61 7.76 -9.55
N ASP A 149 -3.32 7.45 -9.62
CA ASP A 149 -2.69 6.72 -10.72
C ASP A 149 -2.22 5.35 -10.26
N ILE A 150 -2.93 4.31 -10.69
CA ILE A 150 -2.66 2.91 -10.33
C ILE A 150 -2.43 2.06 -11.57
N THR A 151 -1.45 1.18 -11.50
CA THR A 151 -1.23 0.10 -12.44
C THR A 151 -1.14 -1.24 -11.71
N ALA A 152 -1.79 -2.27 -12.27
CA ALA A 152 -1.78 -3.59 -11.66
C ALA A 152 -1.35 -4.67 -12.65
N LYS A 153 -0.76 -5.73 -12.11
CA LYS A 153 -0.33 -6.91 -12.85
C LYS A 153 -0.66 -8.18 -12.10
N ARG A 154 -0.97 -9.23 -12.85
CA ARG A 154 -1.10 -10.58 -12.32
C ARG A 154 -0.44 -11.62 -13.23
N ARG A 155 0.20 -12.59 -12.63
CA ARG A 155 0.57 -13.86 -13.23
C ARG A 155 0.00 -14.97 -12.36
N PRO A 156 -1.08 -15.64 -12.78
CA PRO A 156 -1.69 -16.70 -11.98
C PRO A 156 -0.73 -17.90 -11.86
N LYS A 157 -0.96 -18.70 -10.84
CA LYS A 157 -0.35 -20.03 -10.75
C LYS A 157 -0.96 -20.91 -11.84
N PRO A 158 -0.15 -21.71 -12.57
CA PRO A 158 -0.64 -22.67 -13.56
C PRO A 158 -1.60 -23.69 -12.99
#